data_a06154458e7b47bfa133798941fbde48
#
_entry.id   a06154458e7b47bfa133798941fbde48
#
_cell.length_a   1.000
_cell.length_b   1.000
_cell.length_c   1.000
_cell.angle_alpha   90.00
_cell.angle_beta   90.00
_cell.angle_gamma   90.00
#
_symmetry.space_group_name_H-M   'P 1'
#
loop_
_entity.id
_entity.type
_entity.pdbx_description
1 polymer ?
#
loop_
_entity_poly.entity_id
_entity_poly.type
_entity_poly.pdbx_seq_one_letter_code
_entity_poly.pdbx_strand_id
1 'polypeptide(L)'
;DELIPWLYLKGISTGDYTEALCALLGESARGLSANTISRLKNDWIHEHECWQRQDLSLKKYVYFWADGIYSHVRMDDRLCLLVIIGVTVHGTKELVAVESGYRESSASWEEVLRQRGLESGPKLAVGDGALGFWNALSKVYPDTVHQRCWVHKTANILNKLPKSMQPKVKESLQEIWMASTRNDAYKAFDK
;
A
#
# COMPACT_ATOMS: atom_id res chain seq x y z
N ASP A 1 -14.60 -13.23 -11.55
CA ASP A 1 -14.49 -13.07 -10.08
C ASP A 1 -13.98 -11.68 -9.66
N GLU A 2 -13.13 -11.00 -10.45
CA GLU A 2 -12.54 -9.68 -10.10
C GLU A 2 -13.52 -8.49 -10.21
N LEU A 3 -14.52 -8.57 -11.07
CA LEU A 3 -15.47 -7.48 -11.31
C LEU A 3 -16.35 -7.17 -10.09
N ILE A 4 -16.78 -8.18 -9.35
CA ILE A 4 -17.70 -8.01 -8.22
C ILE A 4 -17.05 -7.27 -7.05
N PRO A 5 -15.83 -7.64 -6.59
CA PRO A 5 -15.11 -6.85 -5.59
C PRO A 5 -14.87 -5.40 -6.03
N TRP A 6 -14.55 -5.20 -7.31
CA TRP A 6 -14.31 -3.87 -7.88
C TRP A 6 -15.58 -2.99 -7.83
N LEU A 7 -16.74 -3.53 -8.23
CA LEU A 7 -18.02 -2.82 -8.15
C LEU A 7 -18.39 -2.48 -6.70
N TYR A 8 -18.13 -3.41 -5.76
CA TYR A 8 -18.35 -3.17 -4.34
C TYR A 8 -17.48 -2.00 -3.82
N LEU A 9 -16.20 -1.98 -4.17
CA LEU A 9 -15.27 -0.90 -3.83
C LEU A 9 -15.69 0.44 -4.45
N LYS A 10 -16.34 0.42 -5.63
CA LYS A 10 -16.92 1.63 -6.25
C LYS A 10 -18.22 2.09 -5.61
N GLY A 11 -18.67 1.37 -4.58
CA GLY A 11 -19.79 1.78 -3.75
C GLY A 11 -21.16 1.34 -4.23
N ILE A 12 -21.24 0.35 -5.11
CA ILE A 12 -22.52 -0.26 -5.48
C ILE A 12 -23.05 -1.02 -4.27
N SER A 13 -24.29 -0.72 -3.86
CA SER A 13 -24.91 -1.41 -2.74
C SER A 13 -25.22 -2.85 -3.09
N THR A 14 -25.33 -3.74 -2.09
CA THR A 14 -25.65 -5.16 -2.32
C THR A 14 -26.98 -5.38 -3.04
N GLY A 15 -27.90 -4.43 -2.97
CA GLY A 15 -29.20 -4.48 -3.69
C GLY A 15 -29.11 -4.09 -5.17
N ASP A 16 -28.13 -3.25 -5.54
CA ASP A 16 -28.04 -2.62 -6.86
C ASP A 16 -27.13 -3.40 -7.84
N TYR A 17 -26.52 -4.50 -7.38
CA TYR A 17 -25.61 -5.30 -8.23
C TYR A 17 -26.27 -5.87 -9.47
N THR A 18 -27.52 -6.32 -9.36
CA THR A 18 -28.23 -6.87 -10.51
C THR A 18 -28.41 -5.82 -11.58
N GLU A 19 -28.83 -4.60 -11.21
CA GLU A 19 -29.01 -3.49 -12.13
C GLU A 19 -27.66 -3.06 -12.75
N ALA A 20 -26.62 -2.89 -11.94
CA ALA A 20 -25.29 -2.52 -12.41
C ALA A 20 -24.70 -3.55 -13.38
N LEU A 21 -24.89 -4.84 -13.13
CA LEU A 21 -24.40 -5.90 -14.01
C LEU A 21 -25.24 -6.02 -15.28
N CYS A 22 -26.56 -5.85 -15.21
CA CYS A 22 -27.41 -5.78 -16.41
C CYS A 22 -27.01 -4.60 -17.30
N ALA A 23 -26.69 -3.44 -16.73
CA ALA A 23 -26.22 -2.29 -17.49
C ALA A 23 -24.85 -2.52 -18.18
N LEU A 24 -23.95 -3.31 -17.56
CA LEU A 24 -22.61 -3.59 -18.07
C LEU A 24 -22.56 -4.78 -19.04
N LEU A 25 -23.35 -5.83 -18.80
CA LEU A 25 -23.24 -7.12 -19.47
C LEU A 25 -24.50 -7.49 -20.26
N GLY A 26 -25.52 -6.62 -20.23
CA GLY A 26 -26.82 -6.85 -20.86
C GLY A 26 -27.81 -7.62 -19.98
N GLU A 27 -29.05 -7.69 -20.41
CA GLU A 27 -30.19 -8.30 -19.66
C GLU A 27 -30.00 -9.80 -19.34
N SER A 28 -29.05 -10.48 -19.99
CA SER A 28 -28.73 -11.88 -19.75
C SER A 28 -27.86 -12.10 -18.50
N ALA A 29 -27.34 -11.04 -17.86
CA ALA A 29 -26.58 -11.13 -16.63
C ALA A 29 -27.47 -11.52 -15.45
N ARG A 30 -27.95 -12.75 -15.45
CA ARG A 30 -28.77 -13.31 -14.38
C ARG A 30 -27.89 -13.87 -13.26
N GLY A 31 -28.29 -13.67 -12.00
CA GLY A 31 -27.85 -14.53 -10.91
C GLY A 31 -27.09 -13.91 -9.76
N LEU A 32 -26.92 -12.60 -9.70
CA LEU A 32 -26.33 -11.96 -8.52
C LEU A 32 -27.40 -11.32 -7.64
N SER A 33 -28.11 -12.16 -6.88
CA SER A 33 -29.03 -11.69 -5.84
C SER A 33 -28.24 -11.02 -4.69
N ALA A 34 -28.91 -10.15 -3.93
CA ALA A 34 -28.34 -9.54 -2.72
C ALA A 34 -27.75 -10.59 -1.76
N ASN A 35 -28.40 -11.76 -1.66
CA ASN A 35 -27.92 -12.88 -0.86
C ASN A 35 -26.58 -13.46 -1.39
N THR A 36 -26.43 -13.55 -2.72
CA THR A 36 -25.18 -14.01 -3.33
C THR A 36 -24.03 -13.05 -3.02
N ILE A 37 -24.26 -11.74 -3.13
CA ILE A 37 -23.27 -10.72 -2.80
C ILE A 37 -22.91 -10.76 -1.31
N SER A 38 -23.90 -10.92 -0.43
CA SER A 38 -23.66 -11.04 1.02
C SER A 38 -22.84 -12.29 1.36
N ARG A 39 -23.10 -13.42 0.68
CA ARG A 39 -22.28 -14.62 0.85
C ARG A 39 -20.84 -14.40 0.38
N LEU A 40 -20.64 -13.87 -0.81
CA LEU A 40 -19.31 -13.57 -1.34
C LEU A 40 -18.54 -12.61 -0.42
N LYS A 41 -19.21 -11.60 0.14
CA LYS A 41 -18.59 -10.70 1.12
C LYS A 41 -18.10 -11.47 2.37
N ASN A 42 -18.89 -12.41 2.88
CA ASN A 42 -18.48 -13.22 4.02
C ASN A 42 -17.31 -14.15 3.66
N ASP A 43 -17.31 -14.73 2.46
CA ASP A 43 -16.21 -15.54 1.96
C ASP A 43 -14.89 -14.71 1.89
N TRP A 44 -14.95 -13.47 1.37
CA TRP A 44 -13.78 -12.56 1.34
C TRP A 44 -13.28 -12.15 2.72
N ILE A 45 -14.21 -11.90 3.67
CA ILE A 45 -13.83 -11.61 5.07
C ILE A 45 -13.09 -12.83 5.64
N HIS A 46 -13.61 -14.03 5.43
CA HIS A 46 -12.97 -15.25 5.92
C HIS A 46 -11.60 -15.50 5.28
N GLU A 47 -11.48 -15.31 3.95
CA GLU A 47 -10.20 -15.40 3.24
C GLU A 47 -9.18 -14.41 3.78
N HIS A 48 -9.61 -13.15 4.04
CA HIS A 48 -8.75 -12.13 4.62
C HIS A 48 -8.30 -12.49 6.04
N GLU A 49 -9.20 -12.97 6.89
CA GLU A 49 -8.87 -13.45 8.24
C GLU A 49 -7.87 -14.62 8.22
N CYS A 50 -8.07 -15.58 7.30
CA CYS A 50 -7.15 -16.70 7.13
C CYS A 50 -5.76 -16.20 6.69
N TRP A 51 -5.72 -15.24 5.74
CA TRP A 51 -4.48 -14.64 5.28
C TRP A 51 -3.78 -13.85 6.39
N GLN A 52 -4.51 -13.07 7.21
CA GLN A 52 -3.94 -12.34 8.34
C GLN A 52 -3.30 -13.26 9.39
N ARG A 53 -3.85 -14.46 9.59
CA ARG A 53 -3.34 -15.45 10.56
C ARG A 53 -2.15 -16.26 10.04
N GLN A 54 -1.72 -16.07 8.77
CA GLN A 54 -0.55 -16.77 8.25
C GLN A 54 0.69 -16.44 9.08
N ASP A 55 1.39 -17.46 9.52
CA ASP A 55 2.67 -17.32 10.19
C ASP A 55 3.77 -16.98 9.17
N LEU A 56 4.49 -15.90 9.42
CA LEU A 56 5.62 -15.45 8.58
C LEU A 56 6.98 -15.70 9.23
N SER A 57 7.06 -16.46 10.32
CA SER A 57 8.31 -16.72 11.06
C SER A 57 9.43 -17.27 10.18
N LEU A 58 9.09 -18.12 9.21
CA LEU A 58 10.05 -18.73 8.27
C LEU A 58 10.29 -17.89 7.01
N LYS A 59 9.55 -16.79 6.83
CA LYS A 59 9.71 -15.92 5.65
C LYS A 59 10.92 -15.01 5.80
N LYS A 60 11.63 -14.79 4.69
CA LYS A 60 12.77 -13.86 4.61
C LYS A 60 12.53 -12.84 3.50
N TYR A 61 12.45 -11.59 3.89
CA TYR A 61 12.28 -10.48 2.94
C TYR A 61 13.57 -9.67 2.83
N VAL A 62 13.91 -9.29 1.60
CA VAL A 62 15.05 -8.41 1.32
C VAL A 62 14.62 -6.95 1.40
N TYR A 63 13.42 -6.64 0.88
CA TYR A 63 12.87 -5.30 0.83
C TYR A 63 11.47 -5.25 1.41
N PHE A 64 11.15 -4.14 2.09
CA PHE A 64 9.80 -3.72 2.39
C PHE A 64 9.48 -2.40 1.69
N TRP A 65 8.27 -2.28 1.16
CA TRP A 65 7.62 -1.00 0.90
C TRP A 65 6.47 -0.86 1.89
N ALA A 66 6.45 0.29 2.58
CA ALA A 66 5.39 0.63 3.52
C ALA A 66 4.73 1.94 3.11
N ASP A 67 3.40 1.95 3.16
CA ASP A 67 2.59 3.12 2.83
C ASP A 67 1.31 3.15 3.65
N GLY A 68 0.85 4.37 3.99
CA GLY A 68 -0.43 4.61 4.60
C GLY A 68 -1.43 5.11 3.56
N ILE A 69 -2.41 4.29 3.22
CA ILE A 69 -3.43 4.63 2.22
C ILE A 69 -4.66 5.18 2.92
N TYR A 70 -4.98 6.45 2.67
CA TYR A 70 -6.19 7.07 3.17
C TYR A 70 -7.35 6.88 2.20
N SER A 71 -8.39 6.17 2.64
CA SER A 71 -9.61 5.97 1.86
C SER A 71 -10.76 6.77 2.46
N HIS A 72 -11.53 7.41 1.59
CA HIS A 72 -12.83 7.98 1.96
C HIS A 72 -13.88 6.87 1.84
N VAL A 73 -14.19 6.23 2.95
CA VAL A 73 -15.34 5.33 3.04
C VAL A 73 -16.59 6.19 3.27
N ARG A 74 -17.76 5.72 2.89
CA ARG A 74 -19.06 6.42 2.88
C ARG A 74 -19.49 7.13 4.19
N MET A 75 -18.68 7.10 5.23
CA MET A 75 -18.87 7.80 6.50
C MET A 75 -17.74 8.81 6.68
N ASP A 76 -17.97 9.86 7.46
CA ASP A 76 -17.07 11.01 7.68
C ASP A 76 -15.68 10.64 8.24
N ASP A 77 -15.42 9.38 8.58
CA ASP A 77 -14.15 8.91 9.09
C ASP A 77 -13.20 8.51 7.96
N ARG A 78 -12.04 9.15 7.94
CA ARG A 78 -10.92 8.73 7.08
C ARG A 78 -10.34 7.42 7.59
N LEU A 79 -10.57 6.33 6.87
CA LEU A 79 -9.90 5.07 7.13
C LEU A 79 -8.46 5.15 6.61
N CYS A 80 -7.50 4.91 7.50
CA CYS A 80 -6.10 4.72 7.13
C CYS A 80 -5.80 3.22 7.04
N LEU A 81 -5.37 2.75 5.87
CA LEU A 81 -4.89 1.39 5.68
C LEU A 81 -3.36 1.41 5.69
N LEU A 82 -2.76 0.72 6.64
CA LEU A 82 -1.32 0.51 6.72
C LEU A 82 -0.97 -0.71 5.87
N VAL A 83 -0.18 -0.51 4.82
CA VAL A 83 0.15 -1.55 3.85
C VAL A 83 1.65 -1.81 3.84
N ILE A 84 2.04 -3.09 3.89
CA ILE A 84 3.42 -3.51 3.70
C ILE A 84 3.48 -4.53 2.56
N ILE A 85 4.30 -4.24 1.56
CA ILE A 85 4.67 -5.17 0.49
C ILE A 85 6.11 -5.60 0.73
N GLY A 86 6.35 -6.92 0.78
CA GLY A 86 7.67 -7.51 0.92
C GLY A 86 8.18 -8.11 -0.39
N VAL A 87 9.50 -8.11 -0.56
CA VAL A 87 10.16 -8.86 -1.63
C VAL A 87 11.04 -9.92 -1.02
N THR A 88 10.80 -11.17 -1.40
CA THR A 88 11.57 -12.32 -0.94
C THR A 88 12.98 -12.33 -1.55
N VAL A 89 13.85 -13.21 -1.05
CA VAL A 89 15.19 -13.45 -1.63
C VAL A 89 15.16 -13.94 -3.09
N HIS A 90 14.03 -14.46 -3.53
CA HIS A 90 13.81 -14.93 -4.91
C HIS A 90 13.22 -13.83 -5.82
N GLY A 91 13.03 -12.60 -5.32
CA GLY A 91 12.48 -11.48 -6.08
C GLY A 91 10.94 -11.49 -6.16
N THR A 92 10.25 -12.41 -5.48
CA THR A 92 8.79 -12.46 -5.46
C THR A 92 8.23 -11.37 -4.54
N LYS A 93 7.27 -10.59 -5.05
CA LYS A 93 6.53 -9.59 -4.28
C LYS A 93 5.35 -10.26 -3.58
N GLU A 94 5.22 -10.03 -2.30
CA GLU A 94 4.12 -10.56 -1.48
C GLU A 94 3.50 -9.43 -0.66
N LEU A 95 2.20 -9.48 -0.46
CA LEU A 95 1.51 -8.62 0.49
C LEU A 95 1.79 -9.14 1.90
N VAL A 96 2.54 -8.37 2.69
CA VAL A 96 2.94 -8.77 4.05
C VAL A 96 1.90 -8.35 5.06
N ALA A 97 1.36 -7.16 4.96
CA ALA A 97 0.33 -6.67 5.87
C ALA A 97 -0.62 -5.69 5.18
N VAL A 98 -1.89 -5.73 5.57
CA VAL A 98 -2.91 -4.70 5.31
C VAL A 98 -3.74 -4.60 6.58
N GLU A 99 -3.60 -3.50 7.30
CA GLU A 99 -4.30 -3.28 8.56
C GLU A 99 -4.98 -1.92 8.58
N SER A 100 -6.16 -1.88 9.18
CA SER A 100 -6.84 -0.62 9.43
C SER A 100 -6.21 0.06 10.66
N GLY A 101 -5.59 1.22 10.46
CA GLY A 101 -5.04 2.04 11.54
C GLY A 101 -5.88 3.29 11.75
N TYR A 102 -6.00 3.72 12.99
CA TYR A 102 -6.62 5.02 13.29
C TYR A 102 -5.81 6.17 12.68
N ARG A 103 -4.48 6.03 12.64
CA ARG A 103 -3.50 6.94 12.02
C ARG A 103 -2.23 6.16 11.71
N GLU A 104 -1.33 6.75 10.92
CA GLU A 104 0.06 6.27 10.76
C GLU A 104 0.89 6.51 12.03
N SER A 105 0.41 6.06 13.19
CA SER A 105 1.12 6.20 14.45
C SER A 105 2.22 5.15 14.59
N SER A 106 3.25 5.44 15.41
CA SER A 106 4.29 4.45 15.71
C SER A 106 3.72 3.19 16.36
N ALA A 107 2.69 3.31 17.20
CA ALA A 107 2.05 2.18 17.85
C ALA A 107 1.32 1.28 16.84
N SER A 108 0.56 1.86 15.91
CA SER A 108 -0.13 1.11 14.86
C SER A 108 0.86 0.37 13.95
N TRP A 109 1.94 1.03 13.54
CA TRP A 109 2.98 0.41 12.74
C TRP A 109 3.77 -0.67 13.50
N GLU A 110 4.01 -0.49 14.80
CA GLU A 110 4.68 -1.51 15.62
C GLU A 110 3.82 -2.77 15.73
N GLU A 111 2.51 -2.62 15.93
CA GLU A 111 1.56 -3.72 15.93
C GLU A 111 1.60 -4.49 14.61
N VAL A 112 1.48 -3.79 13.47
CA VAL A 112 1.56 -4.38 12.13
C VAL A 112 2.86 -5.15 11.90
N LEU A 113 4.00 -4.61 12.33
CA LEU A 113 5.31 -5.26 12.15
C LEU A 113 5.49 -6.52 13.02
N ARG A 114 4.78 -6.60 14.17
CA ARG A 114 4.88 -7.75 15.10
C ARG A 114 3.85 -8.85 14.85
N GLN A 115 2.75 -8.51 14.22
CA GLN A 115 1.50 -9.29 14.22
C GLN A 115 1.63 -10.69 13.60
N ARG A 116 2.53 -10.91 12.67
CA ARG A 116 2.62 -12.15 11.89
C ARG A 116 3.88 -12.98 12.16
N GLY A 117 4.55 -12.75 13.29
CA GLY A 117 5.65 -13.58 13.76
C GLY A 117 6.95 -13.46 12.96
N LEU A 118 7.10 -12.46 12.09
CA LEU A 118 8.34 -12.30 11.31
C LEU A 118 9.54 -12.07 12.24
N GLU A 119 10.46 -13.02 12.29
CA GLU A 119 11.60 -13.02 13.22
C GLU A 119 12.72 -12.05 12.80
N SER A 120 12.90 -11.84 11.50
CA SER A 120 13.94 -10.96 10.96
C SER A 120 13.38 -9.91 10.03
N GLY A 121 13.78 -8.65 10.24
CA GLY A 121 13.43 -7.56 9.35
C GLY A 121 14.05 -7.66 7.96
N PRO A 122 13.57 -6.86 6.99
CA PRO A 122 14.17 -6.76 5.67
C PRO A 122 15.54 -6.07 5.75
N LYS A 123 16.37 -6.23 4.72
CA LYS A 123 17.64 -5.48 4.62
C LYS A 123 17.39 -4.00 4.40
N LEU A 124 16.36 -3.65 3.63
CA LEU A 124 16.02 -2.28 3.28
C LEU A 124 14.51 -2.09 3.38
N ALA A 125 14.07 -1.01 3.99
CA ALA A 125 12.68 -0.57 3.95
C ALA A 125 12.57 0.78 3.22
N VAL A 126 11.58 0.88 2.35
CA VAL A 126 11.25 2.08 1.57
C VAL A 126 9.88 2.57 2.03
N GLY A 127 9.78 3.81 2.43
CA GLY A 127 8.53 4.42 2.88
C GLY A 127 8.50 5.93 2.62
N ASP A 128 7.36 6.53 2.88
CA ASP A 128 7.22 7.96 2.81
C ASP A 128 7.91 8.68 4.00
N GLY A 129 7.53 9.93 4.29
CA GLY A 129 8.10 10.70 5.39
C GLY A 129 7.44 10.51 6.75
N ALA A 130 6.46 9.64 6.87
CA ALA A 130 5.73 9.44 8.11
C ALA A 130 6.65 8.89 9.21
N LEU A 131 6.88 9.69 10.25
CA LEU A 131 7.78 9.34 11.36
C LEU A 131 7.32 8.08 12.11
N GLY A 132 6.01 7.81 12.12
CA GLY A 132 5.44 6.65 12.79
C GLY A 132 6.01 5.32 12.32
N PHE A 133 6.09 5.13 11.00
CA PHE A 133 6.67 3.91 10.43
C PHE A 133 8.16 3.75 10.79
N TRP A 134 8.96 4.80 10.64
CA TRP A 134 10.40 4.73 10.88
C TRP A 134 10.74 4.48 12.35
N ASN A 135 9.99 5.07 13.28
CA ASN A 135 10.14 4.82 14.70
C ASN A 135 9.80 3.36 15.05
N ALA A 136 8.71 2.84 14.52
CA ALA A 136 8.30 1.45 14.73
C ALA A 136 9.33 0.47 14.11
N LEU A 137 9.78 0.74 12.89
CA LEU A 137 10.75 -0.11 12.20
C LEU A 137 12.07 -0.18 12.97
N SER A 138 12.61 0.96 13.42
CA SER A 138 13.86 1.00 14.22
C SER A 138 13.73 0.25 15.54
N LYS A 139 12.53 0.20 16.13
CA LYS A 139 12.28 -0.52 17.37
C LYS A 139 12.13 -2.01 17.17
N VAL A 140 11.48 -2.44 16.08
CA VAL A 140 11.19 -3.86 15.80
C VAL A 140 12.34 -4.51 15.03
N TYR A 141 12.93 -3.81 14.06
CA TYR A 141 14.01 -4.29 13.19
C TYR A 141 15.14 -3.26 13.09
N PRO A 142 15.97 -3.12 14.14
CA PRO A 142 16.99 -2.05 14.24
C PRO A 142 18.06 -2.11 13.14
N ASP A 143 18.31 -3.28 12.57
CA ASP A 143 19.35 -3.49 11.53
C ASP A 143 18.85 -3.17 10.11
N THR A 144 17.58 -2.85 9.95
CA THR A 144 16.99 -2.53 8.64
C THR A 144 17.43 -1.13 8.18
N VAL A 145 17.99 -1.04 6.98
CA VAL A 145 18.36 0.24 6.37
C VAL A 145 17.11 0.99 5.91
N HIS A 146 17.08 2.30 6.14
CA HIS A 146 15.94 3.15 5.80
C HIS A 146 16.18 3.91 4.50
N GLN A 147 15.19 3.91 3.61
CA GLN A 147 15.20 4.73 2.40
C GLN A 147 13.87 5.47 2.22
N ARG A 148 13.96 6.77 2.01
CA ARG A 148 12.78 7.58 1.66
C ARG A 148 12.35 7.28 0.23
N CYS A 149 11.04 7.07 0.05
CA CYS A 149 10.45 6.83 -1.28
C CYS A 149 10.65 8.06 -2.18
N TRP A 150 11.32 7.86 -3.32
CA TRP A 150 11.55 8.91 -4.31
C TRP A 150 10.26 9.44 -4.95
N VAL A 151 9.25 8.59 -5.11
CA VAL A 151 7.94 9.01 -5.64
C VAL A 151 7.30 10.04 -4.72
N HIS A 152 7.19 9.74 -3.42
CA HIS A 152 6.65 10.67 -2.42
C HIS A 152 7.53 11.90 -2.26
N LYS A 153 8.86 11.75 -2.27
CA LYS A 153 9.80 12.87 -2.20
C LYS A 153 9.59 13.83 -3.37
N THR A 154 9.50 13.29 -4.58
CA THR A 154 9.25 14.06 -5.80
C THR A 154 7.90 14.77 -5.75
N ALA A 155 6.83 14.04 -5.40
CA ALA A 155 5.49 14.62 -5.28
C ALA A 155 5.47 15.77 -4.26
N ASN A 156 6.12 15.60 -3.11
CA ASN A 156 6.20 16.64 -2.08
C ASN A 156 6.95 17.91 -2.55
N ILE A 157 7.96 17.76 -3.39
CA ILE A 157 8.67 18.90 -3.99
C ILE A 157 7.78 19.57 -5.04
N LEU A 158 7.22 18.81 -5.97
CA LEU A 158 6.41 19.33 -7.07
C LEU A 158 5.14 20.04 -6.56
N ASN A 159 4.51 19.53 -5.50
CA ASN A 159 3.32 20.14 -4.91
C ASN A 159 3.55 21.55 -4.32
N LYS A 160 4.81 21.93 -4.10
CA LYS A 160 5.20 23.28 -3.65
C LYS A 160 5.51 24.25 -4.79
N LEU A 161 5.43 23.79 -6.03
CA LEU A 161 5.80 24.54 -7.22
C LEU A 161 4.59 24.83 -8.10
N PRO A 162 4.59 25.97 -8.82
CA PRO A 162 3.60 26.23 -9.86
C PRO A 162 3.59 25.12 -10.92
N LYS A 163 2.41 24.76 -11.43
CA LYS A 163 2.25 23.69 -12.42
C LYS A 163 3.14 23.85 -13.66
N SER A 164 3.39 25.08 -14.09
CA SER A 164 4.26 25.39 -15.23
C SER A 164 5.72 24.98 -15.03
N MET A 165 6.21 24.96 -13.78
CA MET A 165 7.59 24.60 -13.44
C MET A 165 7.77 23.09 -13.17
N GLN A 166 6.68 22.41 -12.83
CA GLN A 166 6.75 21.01 -12.40
C GLN A 166 7.43 20.06 -13.42
N PRO A 167 7.16 20.13 -14.74
CA PRO A 167 7.80 19.24 -15.70
C PRO A 167 9.32 19.36 -15.67
N LYS A 168 9.85 20.58 -15.73
CA LYS A 168 11.31 20.85 -15.73
C LYS A 168 11.96 20.36 -14.43
N VAL A 169 11.35 20.67 -13.29
CA VAL A 169 11.90 20.24 -11.98
C VAL A 169 11.82 18.71 -11.83
N LYS A 170 10.77 18.06 -12.35
CA LYS A 170 10.68 16.60 -12.37
C LYS A 170 11.83 15.96 -13.16
N GLU A 171 12.19 16.50 -14.32
CA GLU A 171 13.34 16.02 -15.10
C GLU A 171 14.65 16.17 -14.32
N SER A 172 14.90 17.34 -13.71
CA SER A 172 16.10 17.56 -12.89
C SER A 172 16.18 16.60 -11.71
N LEU A 173 15.06 16.36 -11.01
CA LEU A 173 15.01 15.37 -9.94
C LEU A 173 15.29 13.96 -10.48
N GLN A 174 14.81 13.63 -11.67
CA GLN A 174 15.03 12.34 -12.31
C GLN A 174 16.50 12.10 -12.62
N GLU A 175 17.25 13.11 -13.05
CA GLU A 175 18.70 13.00 -13.27
C GLU A 175 19.44 12.54 -11.98
N ILE A 176 18.96 12.93 -10.80
CA ILE A 176 19.59 12.56 -9.53
C ILE A 176 19.44 11.07 -9.25
N TRP A 177 18.19 10.54 -9.29
CA TRP A 177 17.99 9.13 -8.90
C TRP A 177 18.27 8.12 -10.03
N MET A 178 18.36 8.58 -11.28
CA MET A 178 18.77 7.76 -12.42
C MET A 178 20.28 7.80 -12.68
N ALA A 179 21.02 8.56 -11.91
CA ALA A 179 22.47 8.67 -12.04
C ALA A 179 23.14 7.30 -11.84
N SER A 180 24.09 6.96 -12.71
CA SER A 180 24.79 5.68 -12.69
C SER A 180 25.76 5.55 -11.52
N THR A 181 26.26 6.67 -11.01
CA THR A 181 27.17 6.70 -9.87
C THR A 181 26.73 7.74 -8.83
N ARG A 182 27.20 7.56 -7.58
CA ARG A 182 26.99 8.53 -6.51
C ARG A 182 27.54 9.92 -6.88
N ASN A 183 28.68 9.98 -7.54
CA ASN A 183 29.31 11.24 -7.96
C ASN A 183 28.46 11.97 -9.01
N ASP A 184 27.88 11.24 -9.96
CA ASP A 184 26.99 11.84 -10.96
C ASP A 184 25.67 12.31 -10.34
N ALA A 185 25.16 11.60 -9.33
CA ALA A 185 24.00 12.06 -8.56
C ALA A 185 24.27 13.39 -7.83
N TYR A 186 25.45 13.57 -7.24
CA TYR A 186 25.85 14.84 -6.64
C TYR A 186 25.97 15.95 -7.67
N LYS A 187 26.60 15.70 -8.82
CA LYS A 187 26.68 16.69 -9.92
C LYS A 187 25.29 17.09 -10.44
N ALA A 188 24.36 16.14 -10.51
CA ALA A 188 22.97 16.44 -10.89
C ALA A 188 22.23 17.25 -9.83
N PHE A 189 22.55 17.05 -8.55
CA PHE A 189 21.96 17.81 -7.44
C PHE A 189 22.47 19.26 -7.38
N ASP A 190 23.72 19.51 -7.75
CA ASP A 190 24.37 20.82 -7.68
C ASP A 190 24.03 21.72 -8.90
N LYS A 191 23.28 21.22 -9.91
CA LYS A 191 22.77 21.99 -11.07
C LYS A 191 21.57 22.85 -10.68
#